data_dbc374c309db37eec3c690a52c4b102c
#
_entry.id   dbc374c309db37eec3c690a52c4b102c
#
_cell.length_a   1.000
_cell.length_b   1.000
_cell.length_c   1.000
_cell.angle_alpha   90.00
_cell.angle_beta   90.00
_cell.angle_gamma   90.00
#
_symmetry.space_group_name_H-M   'P 1'
#
loop_
_entity.id
_entity.type
_entity.pdbx_description
1 polymer ?
#
loop_
_entity_poly.entity_id
_entity_poly.type
_entity_poly.pdbx_seq_one_letter_code
_entity_poly.pdbx_strand_id
1 'polypeptide(L)'
;MAINLEDYIASIRDFPIEGILFRDVTPILTNPEAYKESVRLIAEYGKKVNADLVVGPESRGFWFGCPVALELGVGFAPVRKPGKLPRETISCKYDLEYGSNEVHMHKDAVKPGQRVLIVDDLLATGGTAKATAKMIEELGGVVAGIAFVVELYGNGMEGRQVLEDYDVYNIQKLSDQ
;
A
#
# COMPACT_ATOMS: atom_id res chain seq x y z
N MET A 1 -8.57 26.61 1.73
CA MET A 1 -7.43 26.11 2.52
C MET A 1 -7.11 24.69 2.06
N ALA A 2 -5.84 24.35 1.98
CA ALA A 2 -5.44 22.98 1.76
C ALA A 2 -5.80 22.14 2.99
N ILE A 3 -6.37 20.94 2.77
CA ILE A 3 -6.66 19.99 3.84
C ILE A 3 -5.36 19.42 4.40
N ASN A 4 -5.21 19.40 5.71
CA ASN A 4 -4.14 18.67 6.37
C ASN A 4 -4.63 17.26 6.71
N LEU A 5 -4.12 16.26 5.99
CA LEU A 5 -4.58 14.88 6.16
C LEU A 5 -4.19 14.26 7.51
N GLU A 6 -3.18 14.80 8.20
CA GLU A 6 -2.82 14.36 9.55
C GLU A 6 -3.98 14.52 10.54
N ASP A 7 -4.80 15.56 10.37
CA ASP A 7 -5.96 15.83 11.23
C ASP A 7 -7.05 14.73 11.14
N TYR A 8 -6.96 13.89 10.11
CA TYR A 8 -7.88 12.78 9.84
C TYR A 8 -7.26 11.40 10.12
N ILE A 9 -6.13 11.36 10.81
CA ILE A 9 -5.48 10.10 11.23
C ILE A 9 -5.60 10.01 12.75
N ALA A 10 -6.43 9.07 13.23
CA ALA A 10 -6.62 8.88 14.64
C ALA A 10 -5.48 8.05 15.25
N SER A 11 -5.04 8.43 16.43
CA SER A 11 -4.01 7.72 17.18
C SER A 11 -4.64 7.04 18.39
N ILE A 12 -4.60 5.70 18.41
CA ILE A 12 -5.26 4.89 19.44
C ILE A 12 -4.20 4.10 20.19
N ARG A 13 -4.05 4.42 21.47
CA ARG A 13 -3.09 3.71 22.34
C ARG A 13 -3.65 2.34 22.73
N ASP A 14 -2.75 1.39 22.90
CA ASP A 14 -3.06 0.05 23.41
C ASP A 14 -4.08 -0.70 22.55
N PHE A 15 -3.98 -0.58 21.24
CA PHE A 15 -4.81 -1.30 20.28
C PHE A 15 -3.94 -1.98 19.20
N PRO A 16 -4.19 -3.26 18.84
CA PRO A 16 -5.19 -4.17 19.43
C PRO A 16 -4.76 -4.75 20.79
N ILE A 17 -3.53 -4.49 21.22
CA ILE A 17 -2.97 -4.92 22.49
C ILE A 17 -2.19 -3.79 23.16
N GLU A 18 -1.97 -3.90 24.46
CA GLU A 18 -1.18 -2.96 25.24
C GLU A 18 0.21 -2.74 24.63
N GLY A 19 0.67 -1.49 24.60
CA GLY A 19 1.96 -1.05 24.08
C GLY A 19 1.97 -0.71 22.59
N ILE A 20 0.88 -0.98 21.85
CA ILE A 20 0.77 -0.64 20.42
C ILE A 20 0.08 0.72 20.26
N LEU A 21 0.71 1.62 19.51
CA LEU A 21 0.07 2.86 19.04
C LEU A 21 -0.46 2.64 17.62
N PHE A 22 -1.77 2.45 17.52
CA PHE A 22 -2.43 2.21 16.24
C PHE A 22 -2.77 3.53 15.54
N ARG A 23 -2.42 3.64 14.27
CA ARG A 23 -2.79 4.78 13.41
C ARG A 23 -3.96 4.38 12.53
N ASP A 24 -5.12 4.93 12.82
CA ASP A 24 -6.35 4.66 12.10
C ASP A 24 -6.58 5.71 11.01
N VAL A 25 -6.60 5.28 9.76
CA VAL A 25 -6.86 6.15 8.60
C VAL A 25 -8.33 6.22 8.20
N THR A 26 -9.21 5.49 8.90
CA THR A 26 -10.65 5.47 8.52
C THR A 26 -11.34 6.83 8.59
N PRO A 27 -10.95 7.79 9.45
CA PRO A 27 -11.52 9.13 9.38
C PRO A 27 -11.29 9.85 8.04
N ILE A 28 -10.23 9.50 7.31
CA ILE A 28 -10.01 10.00 5.94
C ILE A 28 -11.16 9.53 5.04
N LEU A 29 -11.56 8.27 5.16
CA LEU A 29 -12.58 7.65 4.29
C LEU A 29 -13.96 8.26 4.50
N THR A 30 -14.28 8.65 5.74
CA THR A 30 -15.60 9.20 6.09
C THR A 30 -15.73 10.68 5.81
N ASN A 31 -14.61 11.36 5.57
CA ASN A 31 -14.62 12.77 5.16
C ASN A 31 -14.35 12.86 3.64
N PRO A 32 -15.33 13.31 2.83
CA PRO A 32 -15.20 13.30 1.37
C PRO A 32 -14.05 14.17 0.86
N GLU A 33 -13.77 15.30 1.49
CA GLU A 33 -12.67 16.19 1.06
C GLU A 33 -11.30 15.58 1.40
N ALA A 34 -11.14 14.98 2.57
CA ALA A 34 -9.92 14.29 2.97
C ALA A 34 -9.67 13.07 2.08
N TYR A 35 -10.70 12.28 1.80
CA TYR A 35 -10.59 11.12 0.92
C TYR A 35 -10.18 11.52 -0.50
N LYS A 36 -10.85 12.50 -1.06
CA LYS A 36 -10.55 13.04 -2.38
C LYS A 36 -9.13 13.57 -2.47
N GLU A 37 -8.66 14.29 -1.46
CA GLU A 37 -7.29 14.82 -1.43
C GLU A 37 -6.23 13.72 -1.34
N SER A 38 -6.45 12.70 -0.51
CA SER A 38 -5.53 11.56 -0.41
C SER A 38 -5.41 10.80 -1.74
N VAL A 39 -6.53 10.58 -2.41
CA VAL A 39 -6.57 9.94 -3.74
C VAL A 39 -5.86 10.80 -4.77
N ARG A 40 -6.12 12.11 -4.77
CA ARG A 40 -5.49 13.07 -5.70
C ARG A 40 -3.97 13.06 -5.59
N LEU A 41 -3.45 13.10 -4.37
CA LEU A 41 -1.99 13.12 -4.11
C LEU A 41 -1.31 11.84 -4.59
N ILE A 42 -1.89 10.68 -4.29
CA ILE A 42 -1.34 9.40 -4.74
C ILE A 42 -1.45 9.26 -6.26
N ALA A 43 -2.56 9.68 -6.86
CA ALA A 43 -2.74 9.65 -8.31
C ALA A 43 -1.76 10.59 -9.02
N GLU A 44 -1.48 11.77 -8.47
CA GLU A 44 -0.47 12.68 -9.01
C GLU A 44 0.92 12.02 -9.02
N TYR A 45 1.29 11.35 -7.93
CA TYR A 45 2.50 10.54 -7.88
C TYR A 45 2.48 9.41 -8.93
N GLY A 46 1.36 8.71 -9.07
CA GLY A 46 1.19 7.66 -10.07
C GLY A 46 1.39 8.15 -11.51
N LYS A 47 0.93 9.35 -11.83
CA LYS A 47 1.20 10.00 -13.12
C LYS A 47 2.69 10.28 -13.30
N LYS A 48 3.34 10.79 -12.27
CA LYS A 48 4.76 11.12 -12.29
C LYS A 48 5.66 9.90 -12.56
N VAL A 49 5.28 8.73 -12.07
CA VAL A 49 6.02 7.48 -12.30
C VAL A 49 5.50 6.69 -13.51
N ASN A 50 4.55 7.24 -14.26
CA ASN A 50 3.95 6.61 -15.45
C ASN A 50 3.34 5.24 -15.17
N ALA A 51 2.51 5.14 -14.15
CA ALA A 51 1.85 3.89 -13.80
C ALA A 51 0.80 3.48 -14.83
N ASP A 52 0.82 2.19 -15.22
CA ASP A 52 -0.13 1.58 -16.15
C ASP A 52 -1.19 0.72 -15.43
N LEU A 53 -0.92 0.38 -14.18
CA LEU A 53 -1.76 -0.47 -13.34
C LEU A 53 -1.53 -0.11 -11.88
N VAL A 54 -2.58 -0.21 -11.07
CA VAL A 54 -2.49 -0.11 -9.62
C VAL A 54 -2.70 -1.49 -8.99
N VAL A 55 -1.89 -1.83 -8.02
CA VAL A 55 -1.99 -3.06 -7.23
C VAL A 55 -2.06 -2.68 -5.76
N GLY A 56 -2.91 -3.34 -5.01
CA GLY A 56 -3.02 -3.09 -3.57
C GLY A 56 -3.40 -4.33 -2.78
N PRO A 57 -2.89 -4.47 -1.54
CA PRO A 57 -3.19 -5.60 -0.69
C PRO A 57 -4.51 -5.43 0.06
N GLU A 58 -5.20 -6.57 0.31
CA GLU A 58 -6.40 -6.57 1.15
C GLU A 58 -6.09 -6.16 2.57
N SER A 59 -6.97 -5.48 3.23
CA SER A 59 -8.18 -4.86 2.71
C SER A 59 -8.00 -3.34 2.63
N ARG A 60 -7.12 -2.77 3.46
CA ARG A 60 -6.92 -1.33 3.62
C ARG A 60 -6.28 -0.68 2.39
N GLY A 61 -5.47 -1.44 1.65
CA GLY A 61 -4.91 -0.99 0.37
C GLY A 61 -5.97 -0.79 -0.70
N PHE A 62 -7.08 -1.51 -0.64
CA PHE A 62 -8.20 -1.36 -1.58
C PHE A 62 -8.89 0.00 -1.44
N TRP A 63 -8.99 0.53 -0.23
CA TRP A 63 -9.66 1.81 0.04
C TRP A 63 -9.04 2.97 -0.74
N PHE A 64 -7.73 2.93 -0.94
CA PHE A 64 -6.99 3.95 -1.68
C PHE A 64 -6.62 3.50 -3.08
N GLY A 65 -6.24 2.23 -3.25
CA GLY A 65 -5.81 1.69 -4.53
C GLY A 65 -6.89 1.73 -5.60
N CYS A 66 -8.10 1.31 -5.28
CA CYS A 66 -9.21 1.33 -6.23
C CYS A 66 -9.55 2.74 -6.73
N PRO A 67 -9.80 3.73 -5.85
CA PRO A 67 -10.08 5.08 -6.34
C PRO A 67 -8.88 5.74 -7.04
N VAL A 68 -7.65 5.44 -6.63
CA VAL A 68 -6.45 5.93 -7.33
C VAL A 68 -6.38 5.38 -8.76
N ALA A 69 -6.67 4.10 -8.97
CA ALA A 69 -6.71 3.51 -10.30
C ALA A 69 -7.74 4.22 -11.20
N LEU A 70 -8.93 4.49 -10.68
CA LEU A 70 -9.97 5.22 -11.42
C LEU A 70 -9.53 6.66 -11.76
N GLU A 71 -8.92 7.34 -10.81
CA GLU A 71 -8.40 8.71 -11.03
C GLU A 71 -7.28 8.74 -12.08
N LEU A 72 -6.43 7.71 -12.10
CA LEU A 72 -5.38 7.54 -13.11
C LEU A 72 -5.91 7.07 -14.46
N GLY A 73 -7.14 6.55 -14.53
CA GLY A 73 -7.67 5.94 -15.74
C GLY A 73 -7.02 4.61 -16.10
N VAL A 74 -6.54 3.86 -15.09
CA VAL A 74 -5.91 2.53 -15.24
C VAL A 74 -6.68 1.47 -14.46
N GLY A 75 -6.31 0.21 -14.62
CA GLY A 75 -6.91 -0.90 -13.89
C GLY A 75 -6.35 -1.06 -12.48
N PHE A 76 -7.01 -1.95 -11.72
CA PHE A 76 -6.60 -2.35 -10.37
C PHE A 76 -6.54 -3.88 -10.27
N ALA A 77 -5.48 -4.40 -9.66
CA ALA A 77 -5.35 -5.82 -9.36
C ALA A 77 -5.18 -6.03 -7.85
N PRO A 78 -5.99 -6.89 -7.22
CA PRO A 78 -5.90 -7.15 -5.80
C PRO A 78 -4.78 -8.14 -5.47
N VAL A 79 -4.09 -7.87 -4.37
CA VAL A 79 -3.25 -8.83 -3.67
C VAL A 79 -4.02 -9.32 -2.45
N ARG A 80 -4.12 -10.62 -2.27
CA ARG A 80 -4.97 -11.20 -1.24
C ARG A 80 -4.26 -12.33 -0.48
N LYS A 81 -4.82 -12.67 0.66
CA LYS A 81 -4.40 -13.83 1.46
C LYS A 81 -4.71 -15.14 0.72
N PRO A 82 -4.03 -16.26 1.09
CA PRO A 82 -4.26 -17.56 0.45
C PRO A 82 -5.74 -17.96 0.41
N GLY A 83 -6.15 -18.53 -0.72
CA GLY A 83 -7.51 -19.07 -0.90
C GLY A 83 -8.60 -18.04 -1.20
N LYS A 84 -8.24 -16.76 -1.38
CA LYS A 84 -9.22 -15.69 -1.64
C LYS A 84 -9.39 -15.36 -3.12
N LEU A 85 -8.44 -15.73 -3.96
CA LEU A 85 -8.49 -15.50 -5.40
C LEU A 85 -8.91 -16.77 -6.14
N PRO A 86 -9.91 -16.70 -7.04
CA PRO A 86 -10.54 -17.90 -7.61
C PRO A 86 -9.81 -18.50 -8.82
N ARG A 87 -8.92 -17.75 -9.47
CA ARG A 87 -8.19 -18.23 -10.64
C ARG A 87 -6.74 -18.58 -10.29
N GLU A 88 -5.94 -18.99 -11.24
CA GLU A 88 -4.54 -19.35 -11.02
C GLU A 88 -3.73 -18.17 -10.48
N THR A 89 -2.98 -18.40 -9.40
CA THR A 89 -2.20 -17.38 -8.70
C THR A 89 -0.72 -17.71 -8.65
N ILE A 90 0.08 -16.66 -8.46
CA ILE A 90 1.42 -16.76 -7.88
C ILE A 90 1.35 -16.30 -6.43
N SER A 91 2.35 -16.66 -5.65
CA SER A 91 2.41 -16.31 -4.23
C SER A 91 3.81 -15.90 -3.81
N CYS A 92 3.88 -15.16 -2.71
CA CYS A 92 5.12 -14.84 -2.04
C CYS A 92 4.92 -14.92 -0.54
N LYS A 93 5.79 -15.69 0.12
CA LYS A 93 5.88 -15.75 1.59
C LYS A 93 6.87 -14.71 2.07
N TYR A 94 6.59 -14.14 3.23
CA TYR A 94 7.54 -13.27 3.93
C TYR A 94 7.47 -13.50 5.42
N ASP A 95 8.61 -13.35 6.07
CA ASP A 95 8.73 -13.62 7.49
C ASP A 95 8.21 -12.44 8.33
N LEU A 96 7.62 -12.80 9.46
CA LEU A 96 7.26 -11.89 10.55
C LEU A 96 8.19 -12.16 11.72
N GLU A 97 8.17 -11.30 12.72
CA GLU A 97 8.86 -11.56 13.99
C GLU A 97 8.42 -12.90 14.60
N TYR A 98 7.12 -13.21 14.46
CA TYR A 98 6.54 -14.49 14.87
C TYR A 98 5.76 -15.10 13.71
N GLY A 99 6.33 -16.13 13.05
CA GLY A 99 5.71 -16.82 11.95
C GLY A 99 5.98 -16.21 10.59
N SER A 100 5.11 -16.48 9.64
CA SER A 100 5.20 -15.97 8.27
C SER A 100 3.81 -15.62 7.73
N ASN A 101 3.77 -14.68 6.80
CA ASN A 101 2.60 -14.37 6.00
C ASN A 101 2.84 -14.75 4.55
N GLU A 102 1.75 -14.96 3.82
CA GLU A 102 1.75 -15.27 2.41
C GLU A 102 0.70 -14.41 1.70
N VAL A 103 1.07 -13.88 0.55
CA VAL A 103 0.17 -13.11 -0.31
C VAL A 103 0.13 -13.68 -1.70
N HIS A 104 -1.01 -13.56 -2.36
CA HIS A 104 -1.30 -14.11 -3.67
C HIS A 104 -1.76 -13.02 -4.64
N MET A 105 -1.41 -13.20 -5.91
CA MET A 105 -1.86 -12.37 -7.03
C MET A 105 -2.22 -13.29 -8.19
N HIS A 106 -3.27 -12.95 -8.95
CA HIS A 106 -3.57 -13.70 -10.18
C HIS A 106 -2.39 -13.64 -11.14
N LYS A 107 -2.06 -14.78 -11.78
CA LYS A 107 -0.97 -14.88 -12.76
C LYS A 107 -1.12 -13.94 -13.95
N ASP A 108 -2.35 -13.62 -14.33
CA ASP A 108 -2.65 -12.75 -15.47
C ASP A 108 -2.87 -11.26 -15.06
N ALA A 109 -2.65 -10.94 -13.79
CA ALA A 109 -2.90 -9.58 -13.28
C ALA A 109 -1.95 -8.54 -13.87
N VAL A 110 -0.70 -8.92 -14.08
CA VAL A 110 0.36 -8.03 -14.58
C VAL A 110 0.91 -8.58 -15.88
N LYS A 111 1.01 -7.72 -16.89
CA LYS A 111 1.60 -8.07 -18.19
C LYS A 111 3.07 -7.69 -18.20
N PRO A 112 3.91 -8.45 -18.94
CA PRO A 112 5.33 -8.11 -19.11
C PRO A 112 5.54 -6.66 -19.56
N GLY A 113 6.44 -5.95 -18.88
CA GLY A 113 6.75 -4.54 -19.15
C GLY A 113 5.77 -3.52 -18.59
N GLN A 114 4.64 -3.95 -18.02
CA GLN A 114 3.65 -3.06 -17.43
C GLN A 114 4.23 -2.37 -16.20
N ARG A 115 4.00 -1.07 -16.09
CA ARG A 115 4.47 -0.25 -14.97
C ARG A 115 3.41 -0.23 -13.88
N VAL A 116 3.76 -0.73 -12.71
CA VAL A 116 2.82 -0.97 -11.61
C VAL A 116 3.08 -0.05 -10.44
N LEU A 117 2.04 0.62 -9.98
CA LEU A 117 2.01 1.37 -8.73
C LEU A 117 1.40 0.50 -7.63
N ILE A 118 2.16 0.23 -6.59
CA ILE A 118 1.64 -0.43 -5.38
C ILE A 118 1.07 0.66 -4.45
N VAL A 119 -0.16 0.47 -3.98
CA VAL A 119 -0.82 1.40 -3.05
C VAL A 119 -1.28 0.66 -1.81
N ASP A 120 -0.91 1.16 -0.64
CA ASP A 120 -1.41 0.68 0.64
C ASP A 120 -1.68 1.87 1.59
N ASP A 121 -2.35 1.61 2.69
CA ASP A 121 -2.65 2.67 3.65
C ASP A 121 -1.44 3.07 4.51
N LEU A 122 -0.67 2.09 4.95
CA LEU A 122 0.37 2.31 5.95
C LEU A 122 1.63 1.49 5.66
N LEU A 123 2.78 2.14 5.78
CA LEU A 123 4.09 1.50 5.75
C LEU A 123 4.61 1.38 7.18
N ALA A 124 4.74 0.15 7.67
CA ALA A 124 5.37 -0.17 8.95
C ALA A 124 6.67 -0.96 8.71
N THR A 125 6.57 -2.27 8.62
CA THR A 125 7.75 -3.15 8.42
C THR A 125 8.11 -3.35 6.94
N GLY A 126 7.17 -3.12 6.03
CA GLY A 126 7.39 -3.21 4.59
C GLY A 126 7.28 -4.61 3.98
N GLY A 127 7.01 -5.63 4.79
CA GLY A 127 6.98 -7.02 4.32
C GLY A 127 5.96 -7.29 3.22
N THR A 128 4.73 -6.82 3.39
CA THR A 128 3.65 -7.00 2.40
C THR A 128 3.97 -6.29 1.08
N ALA A 129 4.47 -5.06 1.15
CA ALA A 129 4.85 -4.30 -0.04
C ALA A 129 6.02 -4.94 -0.77
N LYS A 130 7.03 -5.44 -0.06
CA LYS A 130 8.17 -6.15 -0.65
C LYS A 130 7.74 -7.43 -1.34
N ALA A 131 6.87 -8.23 -0.70
CA ALA A 131 6.33 -9.45 -1.29
C ALA A 131 5.50 -9.15 -2.54
N THR A 132 4.69 -8.10 -2.51
CA THR A 132 3.91 -7.64 -3.67
C THR A 132 4.82 -7.23 -4.82
N ALA A 133 5.89 -6.47 -4.54
CA ALA A 133 6.87 -6.06 -5.53
C ALA A 133 7.55 -7.26 -6.20
N LYS A 134 7.93 -8.27 -5.44
CA LYS A 134 8.53 -9.50 -5.97
C LYS A 134 7.59 -10.25 -6.91
N MET A 135 6.31 -10.35 -6.58
CA MET A 135 5.32 -10.99 -7.46
C MET A 135 5.15 -10.23 -8.78
N ILE A 136 5.09 -8.91 -8.73
CA ILE A 136 5.02 -8.07 -9.93
C ILE A 136 6.22 -8.33 -10.85
N GLU A 137 7.41 -8.35 -10.29
CA GLU A 137 8.65 -8.57 -11.03
C GLU A 137 8.70 -9.99 -11.61
N GLU A 138 8.25 -11.00 -10.87
CA GLU A 138 8.14 -12.39 -11.35
C GLU A 138 7.21 -12.53 -12.55
N LEU A 139 6.13 -11.74 -12.59
CA LEU A 139 5.23 -11.68 -13.76
C LEU A 139 5.78 -10.85 -14.92
N GLY A 140 6.97 -10.28 -14.79
CA GLY A 140 7.62 -9.47 -15.82
C GLY A 140 7.23 -8.00 -15.80
N GLY A 141 6.49 -7.55 -14.80
CA GLY A 141 6.16 -6.14 -14.60
C GLY A 141 7.31 -5.34 -14.01
N VAL A 142 7.16 -4.03 -14.05
CA VAL A 142 8.07 -3.07 -13.43
C VAL A 142 7.37 -2.41 -12.27
N VAL A 143 7.98 -2.39 -11.09
CA VAL A 143 7.48 -1.63 -9.95
C VAL A 143 7.82 -0.16 -10.18
N ALA A 144 6.85 0.62 -10.66
CA ALA A 144 7.04 2.03 -10.99
C ALA A 144 7.20 2.89 -9.74
N GLY A 145 6.52 2.50 -8.66
CA GLY A 145 6.60 3.14 -7.37
C GLY A 145 5.70 2.45 -6.35
N ILE A 146 5.86 2.82 -5.09
CA ILE A 146 5.07 2.32 -3.97
C ILE A 146 4.58 3.53 -3.18
N ALA A 147 3.28 3.65 -3.00
CA ALA A 147 2.66 4.78 -2.34
C ALA A 147 1.88 4.36 -1.09
N PHE A 148 2.02 5.16 -0.04
CA PHE A 148 1.34 4.99 1.23
C PHE A 148 0.67 6.29 1.68
N VAL A 149 -0.42 6.18 2.41
CA VAL A 149 -1.01 7.34 3.08
C VAL A 149 -0.12 7.74 4.27
N VAL A 150 0.30 6.76 5.06
CA VAL A 150 1.15 6.98 6.24
C VAL A 150 2.40 6.11 6.19
N GLU A 151 3.54 6.71 6.47
CA GLU A 151 4.78 6.00 6.79
C GLU A 151 5.04 6.14 8.28
N LEU A 152 5.23 5.02 8.98
CA LEU A 152 5.66 4.99 10.38
C LEU A 152 7.18 4.93 10.46
N TYR A 153 7.75 5.63 11.45
CA TYR A 153 9.18 5.57 11.75
C TYR A 153 9.40 5.42 13.26
N GLY A 154 10.55 4.88 13.63
CA GLY A 154 10.92 4.58 15.02
C GLY A 154 10.56 3.14 15.43
N ASN A 155 11.00 2.69 16.59
CA ASN A 155 10.70 1.38 17.20
C ASN A 155 10.80 0.16 16.25
N GLY A 156 11.83 0.13 15.38
CA GLY A 156 11.98 -0.98 14.43
C GLY A 156 11.07 -0.89 13.20
N MET A 157 10.39 0.23 12.99
CA MET A 157 9.64 0.49 11.77
C MET A 157 10.61 0.86 10.64
N GLU A 158 11.16 -0.17 9.99
CA GLU A 158 12.21 -0.06 8.98
C GLU A 158 11.69 -0.28 7.54
N GLY A 159 10.41 -0.05 7.31
CA GLY A 159 9.78 -0.32 6.02
C GLY A 159 10.45 0.41 4.86
N ARG A 160 10.86 1.65 5.06
CA ARG A 160 11.59 2.43 4.04
C ARG A 160 12.91 1.76 3.65
N GLN A 161 13.65 1.22 4.60
CA GLN A 161 14.89 0.50 4.36
C GLN A 161 14.64 -0.83 3.66
N VAL A 162 13.60 -1.55 4.04
CA VAL A 162 13.18 -2.81 3.38
C VAL A 162 12.85 -2.57 1.91
N LEU A 163 12.33 -1.39 1.58
CA LEU A 163 11.93 -0.97 0.23
C LEU A 163 12.98 -0.07 -0.46
N GLU A 164 14.24 -0.09 -0.03
CA GLU A 164 15.28 0.81 -0.53
C GLU A 164 15.54 0.72 -2.03
N ASP A 165 15.26 -0.44 -2.65
CA ASP A 165 15.43 -0.65 -4.09
C ASP A 165 14.31 -0.04 -4.94
N TYR A 166 13.30 0.56 -4.31
CA TYR A 166 12.11 1.10 -4.96
C TYR A 166 11.93 2.59 -4.66
N ASP A 167 11.26 3.29 -5.57
CA ASP A 167 10.78 4.63 -5.30
C ASP A 167 9.54 4.55 -4.40
N VAL A 168 9.59 5.20 -3.25
CA VAL A 168 8.53 5.17 -2.23
C VAL A 168 8.04 6.57 -1.95
N TYR A 169 6.72 6.75 -2.03
CA TYR A 169 6.00 7.98 -1.72
C TYR A 169 5.09 7.77 -0.50
N ASN A 170 5.03 8.74 0.37
CA ASN A 170 4.06 8.79 1.46
C ASN A 170 3.45 10.19 1.57
N ILE A 171 2.18 10.26 1.96
CA ILE A 171 1.53 11.54 2.21
C ILE A 171 1.95 12.09 3.56
N GLN A 172 1.87 11.26 4.61
CA GLN A 172 2.24 11.63 5.98
C GLN A 172 3.34 10.72 6.51
N LYS A 173 4.18 11.26 7.38
CA LYS A 173 5.22 10.50 8.09
C LYS A 173 5.03 10.74 9.58
N LEU A 174 4.72 9.68 10.32
CA LEU A 174 4.36 9.75 11.73
C LEU A 174 5.26 8.84 12.57
N SER A 175 5.56 9.27 13.79
CA SER A 175 6.28 8.44 14.76
C SER A 175 5.41 7.26 15.21
N ASP A 176 6.06 6.14 15.52
CA ASP A 176 5.44 4.98 16.17
C ASP A 176 5.38 5.14 17.72
N GLN A 177 5.71 6.31 18.25
CA GLN A 177 5.69 6.64 19.68
C GLN A 177 4.67 7.72 20.01
#